data_5fbb8a2451ff2e8d59b193e99d482145
#
_entry.id   5fbb8a2451ff2e8d59b193e99d482145
#
_cell.length_a   1.000
_cell.length_b   1.000
_cell.length_c   1.000
_cell.angle_alpha   90.00
_cell.angle_beta   90.00
_cell.angle_gamma   90.00
#
_symmetry.space_group_name_H-M   'P 1'
#
loop_
_entity.id
_entity.type
_entity.pdbx_description
1 polymer ?
#
loop_
_entity_poly.entity_id
_entity_poly.type
_entity_poly.pdbx_seq_one_letter_code
_entity_poly.pdbx_strand_id
1 'polypeptide(L)'
;MYDLFFSKFNEKVSLTPEEEATIKAYLTPKKLRKKQYLLQEGDPCKHIAFVSKGVLREYSVDENGNEHIFQFAPEGWTISDLYSFLTGEAASYNIDAIEDAELVLISKSANEELLKVSPKYETYTRLQLTGAYLAMQKRITSLISLPLDERYTNFISLYPEIVQRVPQHMIASFMGLKPETLSRVRKKIAASK
;
A
#
# COMPACT_ATOMS: atom_id res chain seq x y z
N MET A 1 15.02 -3.85 -9.51
CA MET A 1 13.53 -3.68 -9.46
C MET A 1 12.84 -4.96 -9.03
N TYR A 2 13.10 -6.11 -9.68
CA TYR A 2 12.50 -7.40 -9.31
C TYR A 2 13.08 -8.03 -8.04
N ASP A 3 14.31 -7.70 -7.68
CA ASP A 3 15.06 -8.36 -6.59
C ASP A 3 14.32 -8.22 -5.24
N LEU A 4 13.79 -7.04 -4.94
CA LEU A 4 13.00 -6.84 -3.72
C LEU A 4 11.67 -7.63 -3.76
N PHE A 5 11.02 -7.70 -4.93
CA PHE A 5 9.78 -8.49 -5.09
C PHE A 5 10.03 -9.96 -4.76
N PHE A 6 11.05 -10.56 -5.36
CA PHE A 6 11.38 -11.96 -5.12
C PHE A 6 11.95 -12.20 -3.73
N SER A 7 12.72 -11.25 -3.17
CA SER A 7 13.13 -11.32 -1.76
C SER A 7 11.93 -11.40 -0.83
N LYS A 8 10.94 -10.49 -1.00
CA LYS A 8 9.71 -10.49 -0.20
C LYS A 8 8.81 -11.71 -0.45
N PHE A 9 8.82 -12.23 -1.66
CA PHE A 9 8.13 -13.47 -1.98
C PHE A 9 8.75 -14.65 -1.24
N ASN A 10 10.08 -14.78 -1.31
CA ASN A 10 10.85 -15.87 -0.69
C ASN A 10 10.83 -15.84 0.85
N GLU A 11 10.58 -14.67 1.48
CA GLU A 11 10.32 -14.59 2.93
C GLU A 11 9.07 -15.40 3.36
N LYS A 12 8.12 -15.61 2.44
CA LYS A 12 6.86 -16.32 2.69
C LYS A 12 6.78 -17.67 2.04
N VAL A 13 7.27 -17.79 0.81
CA VAL A 13 7.18 -19.00 -0.01
C VAL A 13 8.45 -19.10 -0.86
N SER A 14 9.29 -20.09 -0.58
CA SER A 14 10.56 -20.29 -1.30
C SER A 14 10.32 -20.75 -2.74
N LEU A 15 10.97 -20.07 -3.69
CA LEU A 15 10.94 -20.39 -5.14
C LEU A 15 12.22 -21.06 -5.58
N THR A 16 12.11 -21.96 -6.57
CA THR A 16 13.27 -22.36 -7.38
C THR A 16 13.57 -21.29 -8.45
N PRO A 17 14.77 -21.29 -9.06
CA PRO A 17 15.08 -20.36 -10.16
C PRO A 17 14.11 -20.46 -11.35
N GLU A 18 13.62 -21.65 -11.66
CA GLU A 18 12.65 -21.89 -12.74
C GLU A 18 11.27 -21.33 -12.41
N GLU A 19 10.82 -21.48 -11.18
CA GLU A 19 9.56 -20.91 -10.69
C GLU A 19 9.63 -19.37 -10.65
N GLU A 20 10.77 -18.82 -10.23
CA GLU A 20 11.01 -17.38 -10.26
C GLU A 20 10.97 -16.85 -11.70
N ALA A 21 11.64 -17.52 -12.63
CA ALA A 21 11.62 -17.15 -14.04
C ALA A 21 10.20 -17.21 -14.63
N THR A 22 9.41 -18.22 -14.25
CA THR A 22 8.01 -18.38 -14.67
C THR A 22 7.17 -17.19 -14.17
N ILE A 23 7.24 -16.86 -12.88
CA ILE A 23 6.48 -15.72 -12.33
C ILE A 23 6.94 -14.41 -12.99
N LYS A 24 8.25 -14.21 -13.13
CA LYS A 24 8.84 -13.00 -13.70
C LYS A 24 8.35 -12.69 -15.12
N ALA A 25 8.03 -13.70 -15.91
CA ALA A 25 7.52 -13.53 -17.27
C ALA A 25 6.16 -12.80 -17.34
N TYR A 26 5.40 -12.78 -16.23
CA TYR A 26 4.11 -12.11 -16.10
C TYR A 26 4.20 -10.71 -15.46
N LEU A 27 5.39 -10.30 -15.03
CA LEU A 27 5.61 -9.03 -14.35
C LEU A 27 6.03 -7.94 -15.31
N THR A 28 5.49 -6.73 -15.12
CA THR A 28 5.82 -5.56 -15.94
C THR A 28 6.44 -4.46 -15.09
N PRO A 29 7.62 -3.91 -15.45
CA PRO A 29 8.22 -2.81 -14.70
C PRO A 29 7.53 -1.49 -15.06
N LYS A 30 7.36 -0.60 -14.07
CA LYS A 30 6.83 0.75 -14.25
C LYS A 30 7.61 1.73 -13.39
N LYS A 31 7.91 2.91 -13.95
CA LYS A 31 8.45 4.05 -13.18
C LYS A 31 7.40 5.14 -13.11
N LEU A 32 7.28 5.76 -11.95
CA LEU A 32 6.45 6.95 -11.74
C LEU A 32 7.32 8.07 -11.21
N ARG A 33 7.08 9.27 -11.70
CA ARG A 33 7.60 10.50 -11.08
C ARG A 33 6.71 10.90 -9.91
N LYS A 34 7.26 11.64 -8.98
CA LYS A 34 6.51 12.28 -7.90
C LYS A 34 5.23 12.95 -8.44
N LYS A 35 4.10 12.72 -7.78
CA LYS A 35 2.75 13.20 -8.12
C LYS A 35 2.15 12.59 -9.39
N GLN A 36 2.80 11.62 -10.01
CA GLN A 36 2.22 10.91 -11.16
C GLN A 36 1.25 9.85 -10.65
N TYR A 37 0.08 9.79 -11.30
CA TYR A 37 -0.95 8.80 -10.99
C TYR A 37 -0.60 7.41 -11.53
N LEU A 38 -0.88 6.41 -10.72
CA LEU A 38 -0.97 5.00 -11.13
C LEU A 38 -2.41 4.65 -11.49
N LEU A 39 -3.38 5.19 -10.73
CA LEU A 39 -4.82 5.00 -10.90
C LEU A 39 -5.52 6.32 -10.56
N GLN A 40 -6.53 6.68 -11.33
CA GLN A 40 -7.44 7.77 -10.99
C GLN A 40 -8.83 7.21 -10.67
N GLU A 41 -9.49 7.81 -9.70
CA GLU A 41 -10.88 7.53 -9.37
C GLU A 41 -11.77 7.61 -10.64
N GLY A 42 -12.66 6.65 -10.82
CA GLY A 42 -13.49 6.50 -12.01
C GLY A 42 -12.90 5.62 -13.10
N ASP A 43 -11.58 5.44 -13.16
CA ASP A 43 -10.95 4.48 -14.08
C ASP A 43 -10.97 3.05 -13.49
N PRO A 44 -11.05 1.98 -14.32
CA PRO A 44 -10.92 0.62 -13.82
C PRO A 44 -9.48 0.31 -13.39
N CYS A 45 -9.30 -0.28 -12.23
CA CYS A 45 -7.99 -0.72 -11.73
C CYS A 45 -7.53 -1.97 -12.50
N LYS A 46 -6.49 -1.81 -13.33
CA LYS A 46 -5.98 -2.89 -14.21
C LYS A 46 -4.81 -3.67 -13.63
N HIS A 47 -4.21 -3.19 -12.55
CA HIS A 47 -2.96 -3.75 -12.02
C HIS A 47 -2.94 -3.76 -10.50
N ILE A 48 -2.33 -4.80 -9.93
CA ILE A 48 -1.72 -4.75 -8.61
C ILE A 48 -0.29 -4.25 -8.79
N ALA A 49 0.13 -3.27 -8.00
CA ALA A 49 1.48 -2.74 -8.04
C ALA A 49 2.25 -3.11 -6.76
N PHE A 50 3.43 -3.71 -6.93
CA PHE A 50 4.40 -3.88 -5.86
C PHE A 50 5.42 -2.73 -5.92
N VAL A 51 5.68 -2.09 -4.80
CA VAL A 51 6.61 -0.97 -4.70
C VAL A 51 8.03 -1.49 -4.48
N SER A 52 8.90 -1.34 -5.49
CA SER A 52 10.31 -1.71 -5.40
C SER A 52 11.17 -0.55 -4.87
N LYS A 53 10.75 0.69 -5.11
CA LYS A 53 11.38 1.91 -4.62
C LYS A 53 10.34 3.03 -4.55
N GLY A 54 10.45 3.89 -3.53
CA GLY A 54 9.57 5.03 -3.36
C GLY A 54 8.38 4.75 -2.47
N VAL A 55 7.47 5.71 -2.35
CA VAL A 55 6.23 5.63 -1.58
C VAL A 55 5.05 6.05 -2.44
N LEU A 56 4.03 5.20 -2.49
CA LEU A 56 2.73 5.52 -3.07
C LEU A 56 1.70 5.75 -1.96
N ARG A 57 0.62 6.44 -2.32
CA ARG A 57 -0.58 6.58 -1.47
C ARG A 57 -1.82 6.21 -2.25
N GLU A 58 -2.82 5.72 -1.54
CA GLU A 58 -4.18 5.49 -1.99
C GLU A 58 -5.12 6.37 -1.18
N TYR A 59 -6.01 7.11 -1.86
CA TYR A 59 -6.89 8.08 -1.22
C TYR A 59 -8.15 8.34 -2.03
N SER A 60 -9.22 8.73 -1.35
CA SER A 60 -10.43 9.30 -1.94
C SER A 60 -10.47 10.81 -1.74
N VAL A 61 -11.29 11.49 -2.54
CA VAL A 61 -11.54 12.94 -2.41
C VAL A 61 -13.02 13.13 -2.11
N ASP A 62 -13.35 13.87 -1.04
CA ASP A 62 -14.74 14.19 -0.71
C ASP A 62 -15.29 15.35 -1.55
N GLU A 63 -16.58 15.63 -1.41
CA GLU A 63 -17.28 16.72 -2.14
C GLU A 63 -16.69 18.12 -1.86
N ASN A 64 -15.96 18.29 -0.75
CA ASN A 64 -15.29 19.54 -0.38
C ASN A 64 -13.83 19.61 -0.89
N GLY A 65 -13.36 18.57 -1.58
CA GLY A 65 -11.99 18.48 -2.08
C GLY A 65 -10.96 18.03 -1.04
N ASN A 66 -11.39 17.49 0.12
CA ASN A 66 -10.46 16.96 1.11
C ASN A 66 -10.00 15.55 0.72
N GLU A 67 -8.70 15.30 0.83
CA GLU A 67 -8.11 13.99 0.60
C GLU A 67 -8.20 13.10 1.86
N HIS A 68 -8.76 11.92 1.72
CA HIS A 68 -8.86 10.91 2.77
C HIS A 68 -7.93 9.75 2.45
N ILE A 69 -6.77 9.71 3.10
CA ILE A 69 -5.76 8.68 2.84
C ILE A 69 -6.22 7.33 3.41
N PHE A 70 -6.34 6.36 2.51
CA PHE A 70 -6.68 4.99 2.86
C PHE A 70 -5.43 4.17 3.19
N GLN A 71 -4.38 4.27 2.37
CA GLN A 71 -3.15 3.48 2.52
C GLN A 71 -1.91 4.28 2.08
N PHE A 72 -0.77 4.00 2.73
CA PHE A 72 0.56 4.26 2.19
C PHE A 72 1.21 2.93 1.82
N ALA A 73 1.94 2.90 0.73
CA ALA A 73 2.70 1.75 0.29
C ALA A 73 4.18 2.14 0.08
N PRO A 74 5.04 1.93 1.08
CA PRO A 74 6.48 2.01 0.93
C PRO A 74 7.04 0.78 0.21
N GLU A 75 8.35 0.68 0.09
CA GLU A 75 9.05 -0.45 -0.49
C GLU A 75 8.65 -1.79 0.16
N GLY A 76 8.46 -2.80 -0.67
CA GLY A 76 8.04 -4.14 -0.23
C GLY A 76 6.53 -4.31 -0.04
N TRP A 77 5.74 -3.25 -0.26
CA TRP A 77 4.28 -3.29 -0.14
C TRP A 77 3.61 -3.39 -1.51
N THR A 78 2.38 -3.90 -1.51
CA THR A 78 1.48 -3.87 -2.67
C THR A 78 0.40 -2.81 -2.48
N ILE A 79 -0.06 -2.23 -3.61
CA ILE A 79 -1.13 -1.24 -3.65
C ILE A 79 -2.00 -1.45 -4.88
N SER A 80 -3.31 -1.37 -4.70
CA SER A 80 -4.32 -1.42 -5.76
C SER A 80 -5.68 -1.10 -5.15
N ASP A 81 -6.60 -0.50 -5.92
CA ASP A 81 -8.01 -0.59 -5.58
C ASP A 81 -8.47 -2.03 -5.84
N LEU A 82 -8.44 -2.85 -4.79
CA LEU A 82 -8.67 -4.28 -4.91
C LEU A 82 -10.09 -4.61 -5.39
N TYR A 83 -11.09 -3.83 -4.96
CA TYR A 83 -12.47 -4.03 -5.40
C TYR A 83 -12.58 -3.82 -6.91
N SER A 84 -12.10 -2.69 -7.41
CA SER A 84 -12.07 -2.39 -8.84
C SER A 84 -11.23 -3.41 -9.62
N PHE A 85 -10.08 -3.81 -9.10
CA PHE A 85 -9.23 -4.82 -9.74
C PHE A 85 -9.94 -6.17 -9.92
N LEU A 86 -10.69 -6.62 -8.92
CA LEU A 86 -11.39 -7.91 -8.96
C LEU A 86 -12.68 -7.85 -9.80
N THR A 87 -13.48 -6.82 -9.60
CA THR A 87 -14.79 -6.71 -10.28
C THR A 87 -14.69 -6.16 -11.70
N GLY A 88 -13.71 -5.28 -11.97
CA GLY A 88 -13.59 -4.50 -13.20
C GLY A 88 -14.43 -3.24 -13.20
N GLU A 89 -15.11 -2.92 -12.10
CA GLU A 89 -15.87 -1.68 -11.93
C GLU A 89 -14.93 -0.47 -11.76
N ALA A 90 -15.48 0.73 -11.85
CA ALA A 90 -14.72 1.97 -11.65
C ALA A 90 -14.10 2.02 -10.25
N ALA A 91 -12.85 2.49 -10.17
CA ALA A 91 -12.15 2.68 -8.90
C ALA A 91 -12.77 3.79 -8.06
N SER A 92 -12.81 3.57 -6.76
CA SER A 92 -13.24 4.56 -5.75
C SER A 92 -12.07 5.36 -5.19
N TYR A 93 -10.86 5.02 -5.55
CA TYR A 93 -9.65 5.63 -5.03
C TYR A 93 -8.73 6.12 -6.14
N ASN A 94 -7.99 7.18 -5.79
CA ASN A 94 -6.83 7.61 -6.53
C ASN A 94 -5.58 6.93 -5.94
N ILE A 95 -4.62 6.57 -6.80
CA ILE A 95 -3.30 6.09 -6.38
C ILE A 95 -2.26 6.94 -7.09
N ASP A 96 -1.41 7.66 -6.33
CA ASP A 96 -0.31 8.44 -6.87
C ASP A 96 1.01 8.22 -6.12
N ALA A 97 2.09 8.70 -6.70
CA ALA A 97 3.43 8.60 -6.14
C ALA A 97 3.76 9.85 -5.27
N ILE A 98 4.05 9.65 -3.99
CA ILE A 98 4.51 10.71 -3.07
C ILE A 98 5.91 11.19 -3.45
N GLU A 99 6.74 10.30 -3.98
CA GLU A 99 8.08 10.54 -4.48
C GLU A 99 8.35 9.69 -5.74
N ASP A 100 9.48 9.86 -6.42
CA ASP A 100 9.82 9.05 -7.59
C ASP A 100 9.84 7.56 -7.21
N ALA A 101 9.12 6.73 -7.94
CA ALA A 101 8.88 5.34 -7.60
C ALA A 101 9.21 4.37 -8.74
N GLU A 102 9.64 3.16 -8.37
CA GLU A 102 9.81 2.02 -9.25
C GLU A 102 8.88 0.89 -8.78
N LEU A 103 8.10 0.36 -9.72
CA LEU A 103 7.02 -0.59 -9.45
C LEU A 103 7.18 -1.85 -10.27
N VAL A 104 6.72 -2.96 -9.73
CA VAL A 104 6.43 -4.19 -10.46
C VAL A 104 4.92 -4.33 -10.55
N LEU A 105 4.38 -4.32 -11.77
CA LEU A 105 2.95 -4.43 -12.03
C LEU A 105 2.58 -5.88 -12.39
N ILE A 106 1.43 -6.30 -11.89
CA ILE A 106 0.77 -7.55 -12.23
C ILE A 106 -0.61 -7.20 -12.78
N SER A 107 -0.83 -7.44 -14.09
CA SER A 107 -2.14 -7.20 -14.70
C SER A 107 -3.18 -8.22 -14.21
N LYS A 108 -4.48 -7.90 -14.40
CA LYS A 108 -5.57 -8.82 -14.02
C LYS A 108 -5.41 -10.17 -14.73
N SER A 109 -5.16 -10.18 -16.03
CA SER A 109 -4.96 -11.41 -16.80
C SER A 109 -3.71 -12.19 -16.36
N ALA A 110 -2.60 -11.49 -16.06
CA ALA A 110 -1.38 -12.12 -15.53
C ALA A 110 -1.64 -12.74 -14.15
N ASN A 111 -2.37 -12.06 -13.27
CA ASN A 111 -2.73 -12.58 -11.96
C ASN A 111 -3.62 -13.83 -12.07
N GLU A 112 -4.64 -13.80 -12.91
CA GLU A 112 -5.54 -14.94 -13.14
C GLU A 112 -4.79 -16.16 -13.69
N GLU A 113 -3.83 -15.94 -14.59
CA GLU A 113 -3.03 -17.03 -15.14
C GLU A 113 -2.03 -17.56 -14.11
N LEU A 114 -1.33 -16.71 -13.40
CA LEU A 114 -0.39 -17.10 -12.33
C LEU A 114 -1.07 -17.92 -11.23
N LEU A 115 -2.30 -17.59 -10.86
CA LEU A 115 -3.08 -18.36 -9.88
C LEU A 115 -3.39 -19.78 -10.36
N LYS A 116 -3.44 -20.03 -11.67
CA LYS A 116 -3.67 -21.36 -12.25
C LYS A 116 -2.37 -22.16 -12.39
N VAL A 117 -1.30 -21.51 -12.87
CA VAL A 117 -0.07 -22.21 -13.28
C VAL A 117 0.97 -22.32 -12.17
N SER A 118 0.86 -21.52 -11.09
CA SER A 118 1.83 -21.50 -9.99
C SER A 118 1.15 -21.64 -8.62
N PRO A 119 1.10 -22.86 -8.02
CA PRO A 119 0.56 -23.07 -6.67
C PRO A 119 1.28 -22.24 -5.60
N LYS A 120 2.56 -21.93 -5.81
CA LYS A 120 3.33 -21.08 -4.89
C LYS A 120 2.91 -19.62 -4.97
N TYR A 121 2.55 -19.13 -6.17
CA TYR A 121 1.99 -17.79 -6.34
C TYR A 121 0.60 -17.68 -5.69
N GLU A 122 -0.24 -18.70 -5.85
CA GLU A 122 -1.54 -18.77 -5.17
C GLU A 122 -1.36 -18.73 -3.64
N THR A 123 -0.46 -19.54 -3.10
CA THR A 123 -0.14 -19.54 -1.67
C THR A 123 0.38 -18.17 -1.20
N TYR A 124 1.29 -17.56 -1.95
CA TYR A 124 1.81 -16.23 -1.65
C TYR A 124 0.68 -15.17 -1.63
N THR A 125 -0.18 -15.16 -2.65
CA THR A 125 -1.30 -14.22 -2.76
C THR A 125 -2.27 -14.39 -1.59
N ARG A 126 -2.62 -15.61 -1.22
CA ARG A 126 -3.45 -15.90 -0.06
C ARG A 126 -2.84 -15.39 1.24
N LEU A 127 -1.53 -15.60 1.46
CA LEU A 127 -0.82 -15.08 2.64
C LEU A 127 -0.78 -13.54 2.65
N GLN A 128 -0.61 -12.90 1.50
CA GLN A 128 -0.64 -11.45 1.38
C GLN A 128 -2.02 -10.89 1.75
N LEU A 129 -3.10 -11.45 1.18
CA LEU A 129 -4.47 -11.03 1.47
C LEU A 129 -4.84 -11.26 2.94
N THR A 130 -4.44 -12.40 3.51
CA THR A 130 -4.64 -12.69 4.94
C THR A 130 -3.92 -11.65 5.80
N GLY A 131 -2.66 -11.33 5.48
CA GLY A 131 -1.90 -10.31 6.20
C GLY A 131 -2.53 -8.92 6.12
N ALA A 132 -2.98 -8.53 4.92
CA ALA A 132 -3.66 -7.24 4.69
C ALA A 132 -4.98 -7.16 5.49
N TYR A 133 -5.79 -8.21 5.49
CA TYR A 133 -7.03 -8.28 6.27
C TYR A 133 -6.76 -8.12 7.78
N LEU A 134 -5.78 -8.84 8.32
CA LEU A 134 -5.42 -8.73 9.74
C LEU A 134 -4.88 -7.35 10.11
N ALA A 135 -4.10 -6.73 9.22
CA ALA A 135 -3.61 -5.37 9.42
C ALA A 135 -4.78 -4.35 9.43
N MET A 136 -5.73 -4.50 8.51
CA MET A 136 -6.94 -3.68 8.46
C MET A 136 -7.80 -3.85 9.71
N GLN A 137 -8.01 -5.08 10.18
CA GLN A 137 -8.75 -5.37 11.41
C GLN A 137 -8.09 -4.68 12.63
N LYS A 138 -6.77 -4.81 12.77
CA LYS A 138 -6.01 -4.14 13.84
C LYS A 138 -6.15 -2.62 13.76
N ARG A 139 -6.10 -2.05 12.55
CA ARG A 139 -6.28 -0.60 12.35
C ARG A 139 -7.67 -0.14 12.78
N ILE A 140 -8.74 -0.84 12.37
CA ILE A 140 -10.12 -0.52 12.76
C ILE A 140 -10.26 -0.61 14.28
N THR A 141 -9.78 -1.69 14.91
CA THR A 141 -9.81 -1.85 16.37
C THR A 141 -9.07 -0.69 17.06
N SER A 142 -7.90 -0.31 16.58
CA SER A 142 -7.13 0.82 17.11
C SER A 142 -7.89 2.15 16.99
N LEU A 143 -8.56 2.39 15.87
CA LEU A 143 -9.38 3.59 15.65
C LEU A 143 -10.53 3.71 16.66
N ILE A 144 -11.13 2.58 17.04
CA ILE A 144 -12.31 2.54 17.93
C ILE A 144 -11.90 2.55 19.41
N SER A 145 -10.80 1.85 19.78
CA SER A 145 -10.52 1.50 21.18
C SER A 145 -9.35 2.25 21.82
N LEU A 146 -8.42 2.82 21.03
CA LEU A 146 -7.20 3.41 21.58
C LEU A 146 -7.27 4.95 21.65
N PRO A 147 -6.73 5.55 22.72
CA PRO A 147 -6.46 6.98 22.79
C PRO A 147 -5.55 7.44 21.67
N LEU A 148 -5.64 8.72 21.33
CA LEU A 148 -4.98 9.29 20.16
C LEU A 148 -3.46 9.27 20.22
N ASP A 149 -2.89 9.51 21.39
CA ASP A 149 -1.46 9.43 21.66
C ASP A 149 -0.90 8.01 21.52
N GLU A 150 -1.63 7.01 22.00
CA GLU A 150 -1.27 5.60 21.79
C GLU A 150 -1.34 5.20 20.30
N ARG A 151 -2.38 5.63 19.59
CA ARG A 151 -2.52 5.39 18.16
C ARG A 151 -1.36 5.97 17.37
N TYR A 152 -0.95 7.20 17.69
CA TYR A 152 0.18 7.82 17.03
C TYR A 152 1.50 7.14 17.40
N THR A 153 1.71 6.78 18.67
CA THR A 153 2.89 6.05 19.11
C THR A 153 3.03 4.71 18.38
N ASN A 154 1.93 3.96 18.26
CA ASN A 154 1.90 2.71 17.52
C ASN A 154 2.21 2.93 16.03
N PHE A 155 1.65 4.00 15.42
CA PHE A 155 1.92 4.33 14.03
C PHE A 155 3.41 4.62 13.77
N ILE A 156 4.04 5.46 14.58
CA ILE A 156 5.47 5.79 14.39
C ILE A 156 6.40 4.60 14.64
N SER A 157 6.00 3.67 15.51
CA SER A 157 6.75 2.44 15.77
C SER A 157 6.63 1.43 14.62
N LEU A 158 5.45 1.34 14.00
CA LEU A 158 5.19 0.42 12.89
C LEU A 158 5.71 0.95 11.54
N TYR A 159 5.70 2.28 11.37
CA TYR A 159 5.99 2.92 10.08
C TYR A 159 7.00 4.07 10.23
N PRO A 160 8.21 3.83 10.78
CA PRO A 160 9.18 4.90 11.04
C PRO A 160 9.61 5.63 9.76
N GLU A 161 9.70 4.93 8.64
CA GLU A 161 10.07 5.51 7.34
C GLU A 161 8.98 6.42 6.78
N ILE A 162 7.71 6.05 6.94
CA ILE A 162 6.57 6.87 6.50
C ILE A 162 6.59 8.21 7.21
N VAL A 163 6.88 8.21 8.52
CA VAL A 163 6.92 9.45 9.33
C VAL A 163 7.98 10.44 8.84
N GLN A 164 9.07 9.95 8.27
CA GLN A 164 10.17 10.78 7.77
C GLN A 164 9.95 11.27 6.34
N ARG A 165 9.25 10.50 5.51
CA ARG A 165 9.13 10.72 4.05
C ARG A 165 7.79 11.35 3.64
N VAL A 166 6.74 11.15 4.44
CA VAL A 166 5.39 11.58 4.10
C VAL A 166 5.02 12.88 4.81
N PRO A 167 4.42 13.86 4.12
CA PRO A 167 3.94 15.10 4.71
C PRO A 167 2.97 14.87 5.88
N GLN A 168 3.09 15.69 6.94
CA GLN A 168 2.33 15.50 8.17
C GLN A 168 0.80 15.61 7.99
N HIS A 169 0.33 16.42 7.04
CA HIS A 169 -1.10 16.52 6.74
C HIS A 169 -1.66 15.22 6.17
N MET A 170 -0.86 14.48 5.37
CA MET A 170 -1.25 13.16 4.86
C MET A 170 -1.30 12.12 5.98
N ILE A 171 -0.34 12.16 6.93
CA ILE A 171 -0.38 11.29 8.11
C ILE A 171 -1.60 11.60 8.96
N ALA A 172 -1.94 12.88 9.14
CA ALA A 172 -3.17 13.28 9.84
C ALA A 172 -4.41 12.70 9.16
N SER A 173 -4.53 12.85 7.83
CA SER A 173 -5.62 12.27 7.05
C SER A 173 -5.71 10.76 7.22
N PHE A 174 -4.59 10.01 7.11
CA PHE A 174 -4.53 8.56 7.33
C PHE A 174 -5.01 8.14 8.72
N MET A 175 -4.75 8.98 9.74
CA MET A 175 -5.20 8.75 11.12
C MET A 175 -6.64 9.22 11.38
N GLY A 176 -7.32 9.81 10.39
CA GLY A 176 -8.66 10.39 10.53
C GLY A 176 -8.67 11.66 11.38
N LEU A 177 -7.60 12.47 11.31
CA LEU A 177 -7.39 13.66 12.13
C LEU A 177 -7.21 14.91 11.28
N LYS A 178 -7.52 16.06 11.87
CA LYS A 178 -7.08 17.36 11.35
C LYS A 178 -5.58 17.56 11.65
N PRO A 179 -4.82 18.24 10.75
CA PRO A 179 -3.38 18.49 10.93
C PRO A 179 -3.03 19.14 12.28
N GLU A 180 -3.87 20.08 12.77
CA GLU A 180 -3.67 20.77 14.03
C GLU A 180 -3.78 19.82 15.24
N THR A 181 -4.67 18.82 15.14
CA THR A 181 -4.85 17.79 16.17
C THR A 181 -3.62 16.90 16.24
N LEU A 182 -3.13 16.43 15.09
CA LEU A 182 -1.89 15.66 15.03
C LEU A 182 -0.69 16.45 15.57
N SER A 183 -0.57 17.73 15.23
CA SER A 183 0.48 18.61 15.76
C SER A 183 0.47 18.69 17.28
N ARG A 184 -0.72 18.81 17.92
CA ARG A 184 -0.86 18.82 19.38
C ARG A 184 -0.45 17.50 20.02
N VAL A 185 -0.85 16.35 19.44
CA VAL A 185 -0.47 15.02 19.91
C VAL A 185 1.06 14.85 19.88
N ARG A 186 1.70 15.25 18.78
CA ARG A 186 3.16 15.19 18.64
C ARG A 186 3.90 16.02 19.70
N LYS A 187 3.44 17.26 19.96
CA LYS A 187 4.02 18.12 21.00
C LYS A 187 3.88 17.50 22.39
N LYS A 188 2.72 16.93 22.71
CA LYS A 188 2.47 16.24 23.99
C LYS A 188 3.43 15.08 24.19
N ILE A 189 3.58 14.21 23.19
CA ILE A 189 4.47 13.03 23.25
C ILE A 189 5.95 13.46 23.36
N ALA A 190 6.37 14.52 22.64
CA ALA A 190 7.72 15.03 22.73
C ALA A 190 8.05 15.63 24.12
N ALA A 191 7.08 16.23 24.81
CA ALA A 191 7.24 16.78 26.15
C ALA A 191 7.22 15.71 27.26
N SER A 192 6.80 14.48 26.97
CA SER A 192 6.72 13.37 27.93
C SER A 192 7.93 12.43 27.88
N LYS A 193 8.91 12.72 27.02
CA LYS A 193 10.23 12.06 26.90
C LYS A 193 11.30 12.90 27.55
#